data_e0dc997ff2b159abae3838307eb280ae
#
_entry.id   e0dc997ff2b159abae3838307eb280ae
#
_cell.length_a   1.000
_cell.length_b   1.000
_cell.length_c   1.000
_cell.angle_alpha   90.00
_cell.angle_beta   90.00
_cell.angle_gamma   90.00
#
_symmetry.space_group_name_H-M   'P 1'
#
loop_
_entity.id
_entity.type
_entity.pdbx_description
1 polymer ?
#
loop_
_entity_poly.entity_id
_entity_poly.type
_entity_poly.pdbx_seq_one_letter_code
_entity_poly.pdbx_strand_id
1 'polypeptide(L)'
;MTDAEILIVGGGPAGLSTALFLLHARPELRGRVVVLEKARYPRDKFCAGALGARADKLLASIGVTVDVPQVTVDGMSVVTAEGSAARSLPSIGRVVRRIEFDHRLAQIAAERGVVIVEGARVDGVSVQGSAVECATSQGTFRGRALVGADGVGSVVRRALDLPFGRYRAQVIEIDTDPVDGDPDRRTLHFDLSDSSLAGYFWDFPTLVGGRELYCRGVYELSGIEGAAKEEALSPPLAERFAARLARQGLHLSDFKQKRFSERGFELHKPFAAPRVLLVGEAAGIDPITGEGIAQAVEYAHAAGSYLAARLATGELGFSDWGEHLRGSRIGFDLGIRTRIVELCFGARRPAMERYLIGTPSLLDAALLAWAGIPVPWTVLTRLAFASAGVALRMPFTRSRG
;
A
#
# COMPACT_ATOMS: atom_id res chain seq x y z
N MET A 1 27.33 0.33 -21.41
CA MET A 1 26.09 1.00 -20.98
C MET A 1 24.91 0.25 -21.61
N THR A 2 23.97 -0.21 -20.83
CA THR A 2 22.77 -0.88 -21.36
C THR A 2 21.72 0.19 -21.60
N ASP A 3 21.44 0.51 -22.87
CA ASP A 3 20.39 1.46 -23.25
C ASP A 3 19.02 0.77 -23.14
N ALA A 4 18.27 1.13 -22.10
CA ALA A 4 16.93 0.65 -21.88
C ALA A 4 15.87 1.61 -22.47
N GLU A 5 14.71 1.09 -22.87
CA GLU A 5 13.54 1.95 -23.13
C GLU A 5 13.03 2.53 -21.81
N ILE A 6 12.85 1.67 -20.82
CA ILE A 6 12.37 2.04 -19.50
C ILE A 6 13.29 1.46 -18.43
N LEU A 7 13.78 2.33 -17.54
CA LEU A 7 14.36 1.93 -16.26
C LEU A 7 13.28 1.93 -15.19
N ILE A 8 13.29 0.94 -14.30
CA ILE A 8 12.41 0.87 -13.14
C ILE A 8 13.29 0.70 -11.90
N VAL A 9 13.21 1.63 -10.97
CA VAL A 9 13.97 1.56 -9.72
C VAL A 9 13.08 0.95 -8.65
N GLY A 10 13.46 -0.24 -8.19
CA GLY A 10 12.75 -1.04 -7.19
C GLY A 10 12.04 -2.24 -7.77
N GLY A 11 12.46 -3.44 -7.36
CA GLY A 11 11.91 -4.75 -7.71
C GLY A 11 10.85 -5.24 -6.72
N GLY A 12 10.04 -4.35 -6.15
CA GLY A 12 8.85 -4.70 -5.39
C GLY A 12 7.61 -4.88 -6.27
N PRO A 13 6.43 -5.13 -5.67
CA PRO A 13 5.19 -5.33 -6.42
C PRO A 13 4.88 -4.21 -7.41
N ALA A 14 5.13 -2.94 -7.04
CA ALA A 14 4.87 -1.80 -7.93
C ALA A 14 5.76 -1.84 -9.20
N GLY A 15 7.07 -2.03 -9.04
CA GLY A 15 7.99 -2.03 -10.17
C GLY A 15 7.83 -3.23 -11.07
N LEU A 16 7.79 -4.44 -10.50
CA LEU A 16 7.62 -5.68 -11.25
C LEU A 16 6.28 -5.73 -12.00
N SER A 17 5.18 -5.35 -11.32
CA SER A 17 3.88 -5.30 -11.98
C SER A 17 3.83 -4.22 -13.07
N THR A 18 4.48 -3.05 -12.88
CA THR A 18 4.57 -2.02 -13.93
C THR A 18 5.27 -2.56 -15.17
N ALA A 19 6.37 -3.28 -14.98
CA ALA A 19 7.07 -3.94 -16.09
C ALA A 19 6.17 -4.95 -16.80
N LEU A 20 5.41 -5.77 -16.06
CA LEU A 20 4.51 -6.78 -16.60
C LEU A 20 3.34 -6.16 -17.38
N PHE A 21 2.67 -5.14 -16.85
CA PHE A 21 1.58 -4.44 -17.57
C PHE A 21 2.10 -3.72 -18.81
N LEU A 22 3.28 -3.10 -18.73
CA LEU A 22 3.90 -2.46 -19.89
C LEU A 22 4.23 -3.48 -20.98
N LEU A 23 4.86 -4.62 -20.64
CA LEU A 23 5.19 -5.66 -21.61
C LEU A 23 3.96 -6.38 -22.18
N HIS A 24 2.85 -6.44 -21.41
CA HIS A 24 1.59 -6.92 -21.94
C HIS A 24 1.04 -5.99 -23.04
N ALA A 25 1.10 -4.68 -22.81
CA ALA A 25 0.64 -3.65 -23.77
C ALA A 25 1.63 -3.45 -24.94
N ARG A 26 2.94 -3.67 -24.71
CA ARG A 26 4.03 -3.43 -25.67
C ARG A 26 5.03 -4.60 -25.67
N PRO A 27 4.66 -5.76 -26.24
CA PRO A 27 5.51 -6.97 -26.21
C PRO A 27 6.88 -6.80 -26.89
N GLU A 28 7.02 -5.88 -27.82
CA GLU A 28 8.27 -5.56 -28.51
C GLU A 28 9.32 -4.91 -27.59
N LEU A 29 8.94 -4.50 -26.38
CA LEU A 29 9.87 -3.98 -25.36
C LEU A 29 10.57 -5.07 -24.54
N ARG A 30 10.35 -6.35 -24.83
CA ARG A 30 11.07 -7.46 -24.19
C ARG A 30 12.57 -7.26 -24.31
N GLY A 31 13.29 -7.43 -23.19
CA GLY A 31 14.72 -7.18 -23.10
C GLY A 31 15.11 -5.69 -23.01
N ARG A 32 14.14 -4.76 -23.10
CA ARG A 32 14.38 -3.32 -23.08
C ARG A 32 13.72 -2.60 -21.87
N VAL A 33 13.02 -3.34 -21.01
CA VAL A 33 12.53 -2.89 -19.71
C VAL A 33 13.48 -3.47 -18.65
N VAL A 34 14.15 -2.59 -17.91
CA VAL A 34 15.19 -2.95 -16.94
C VAL A 34 14.74 -2.55 -15.54
N VAL A 35 14.66 -3.51 -14.63
CA VAL A 35 14.38 -3.30 -13.20
C VAL A 35 15.67 -3.34 -12.42
N LEU A 36 15.98 -2.28 -11.67
CA LEU A 36 17.12 -2.16 -10.78
C LEU A 36 16.68 -2.45 -9.35
N GLU A 37 17.08 -3.59 -8.79
CA GLU A 37 16.76 -3.99 -7.42
C GLU A 37 18.05 -4.03 -6.58
N LYS A 38 18.01 -3.35 -5.41
CA LYS A 38 19.19 -3.26 -4.51
C LYS A 38 19.54 -4.57 -3.82
N ALA A 39 18.56 -5.42 -3.61
CA ALA A 39 18.75 -6.72 -2.96
C ALA A 39 18.85 -7.86 -3.99
N ARG A 40 19.08 -9.08 -3.51
CA ARG A 40 19.00 -10.32 -4.30
C ARG A 40 17.79 -11.12 -3.85
N TYR A 41 17.05 -11.69 -4.78
CA TYR A 41 15.94 -12.58 -4.45
C TYR A 41 16.42 -13.99 -4.04
N PRO A 42 15.70 -14.67 -3.12
CA PRO A 42 14.56 -14.20 -2.35
C PRO A 42 15.00 -13.19 -1.28
N ARG A 43 14.27 -12.08 -1.15
CA ARG A 43 14.53 -11.07 -0.14
C ARG A 43 13.29 -10.75 0.67
N ASP A 44 13.44 -10.52 1.96
CA ASP A 44 12.33 -10.10 2.79
C ASP A 44 12.11 -8.59 2.73
N LYS A 45 10.85 -8.18 2.81
CA LYS A 45 10.42 -6.83 3.14
C LYS A 45 9.31 -6.94 4.19
N PHE A 46 9.49 -6.29 5.32
CA PHE A 46 8.53 -6.33 6.41
C PHE A 46 7.16 -5.83 5.93
N CYS A 47 6.13 -6.62 6.24
CA CYS A 47 4.75 -6.36 5.84
C CYS A 47 3.85 -7.47 6.41
N ALA A 48 2.68 -7.11 6.91
CA ALA A 48 1.67 -8.07 7.36
C ALA A 48 1.14 -9.01 6.25
N GLY A 49 1.35 -8.63 4.99
CA GLY A 49 1.12 -9.51 3.84
C GLY A 49 -0.32 -9.55 3.32
N ALA A 50 -1.24 -8.80 3.88
CA ALA A 50 -2.62 -8.78 3.44
C ALA A 50 -2.73 -8.21 2.01
N LEU A 51 -3.39 -8.96 1.14
CA LEU A 51 -3.52 -8.69 -0.30
C LEU A 51 -4.98 -8.90 -0.73
N GLY A 52 -5.65 -7.82 -1.12
CA GLY A 52 -7.01 -7.87 -1.65
C GLY A 52 -7.08 -8.59 -3.00
N ALA A 53 -8.12 -9.41 -3.20
CA ALA A 53 -8.29 -10.19 -4.42
C ALA A 53 -8.37 -9.33 -5.70
N ARG A 54 -8.63 -8.02 -5.57
CA ARG A 54 -8.58 -7.08 -6.70
C ARG A 54 -7.22 -7.04 -7.40
N ALA A 55 -6.12 -7.21 -6.65
CA ALA A 55 -4.79 -7.26 -7.24
C ALA A 55 -4.58 -8.53 -8.07
N ASP A 56 -5.00 -9.68 -7.55
CA ASP A 56 -4.93 -10.95 -8.28
C ASP A 56 -5.75 -10.91 -9.56
N LYS A 57 -6.95 -10.28 -9.52
CA LYS A 57 -7.79 -10.08 -10.71
C LYS A 57 -7.11 -9.21 -11.77
N LEU A 58 -6.42 -8.14 -11.35
CA LEU A 58 -5.66 -7.29 -12.27
C LEU A 58 -4.48 -8.05 -12.89
N LEU A 59 -3.70 -8.78 -12.10
CA LEU A 59 -2.61 -9.61 -12.62
C LEU A 59 -3.14 -10.71 -13.55
N ALA A 60 -4.24 -11.36 -13.18
CA ALA A 60 -4.89 -12.39 -14.03
C ALA A 60 -5.36 -11.83 -15.37
N SER A 61 -5.75 -10.54 -15.46
CA SER A 61 -6.17 -9.93 -16.73
C SER A 61 -5.05 -9.87 -17.78
N ILE A 62 -3.80 -9.99 -17.34
CA ILE A 62 -2.62 -10.10 -18.21
C ILE A 62 -2.00 -11.50 -18.18
N GLY A 63 -2.75 -12.51 -17.72
CA GLY A 63 -2.31 -13.91 -17.63
C GLY A 63 -1.19 -14.14 -16.60
N VAL A 64 -1.16 -13.38 -15.51
CA VAL A 64 -0.20 -13.54 -14.41
C VAL A 64 -0.91 -14.09 -13.18
N THR A 65 -0.40 -15.21 -12.67
CA THR A 65 -0.80 -15.78 -11.38
C THR A 65 0.43 -15.92 -10.50
N VAL A 66 0.41 -15.29 -9.32
CA VAL A 66 1.50 -15.41 -8.35
C VAL A 66 1.10 -16.47 -7.33
N ASP A 67 1.49 -17.71 -7.64
CA ASP A 67 1.22 -18.88 -6.78
C ASP A 67 2.34 -19.03 -5.75
N VAL A 68 1.96 -18.88 -4.48
CA VAL A 68 2.84 -18.95 -3.31
C VAL A 68 2.06 -19.42 -2.10
N PRO A 69 2.72 -19.93 -1.04
CA PRO A 69 2.06 -20.22 0.23
C PRO A 69 1.24 -19.04 0.75
N GLN A 70 0.00 -19.29 1.16
CA GLN A 70 -0.94 -18.22 1.53
C GLN A 70 -1.99 -18.68 2.54
N VAL A 71 -2.58 -17.71 3.22
CA VAL A 71 -3.82 -17.90 3.97
C VAL A 71 -4.95 -17.19 3.23
N THR A 72 -6.00 -17.90 2.87
CA THR A 72 -7.19 -17.29 2.26
C THR A 72 -7.95 -16.47 3.30
N VAL A 73 -8.41 -15.30 2.91
CA VAL A 73 -9.20 -14.38 3.76
C VAL A 73 -10.62 -14.30 3.25
N ASP A 74 -11.56 -14.50 4.17
CA ASP A 74 -13.01 -14.46 3.92
C ASP A 74 -13.70 -13.31 4.70
N GLY A 75 -12.99 -12.59 5.56
CA GLY A 75 -13.65 -11.58 6.37
C GLY A 75 -12.70 -10.56 6.98
N MET A 76 -13.33 -9.53 7.51
CA MET A 76 -12.69 -8.50 8.34
C MET A 76 -13.50 -8.29 9.60
N SER A 77 -12.80 -8.12 10.72
CA SER A 77 -13.38 -7.70 11.99
C SER A 77 -12.68 -6.45 12.51
N VAL A 78 -13.44 -5.55 13.08
CA VAL A 78 -12.98 -4.27 13.64
C VAL A 78 -13.52 -4.12 15.04
N VAL A 79 -12.64 -3.79 15.97
CA VAL A 79 -12.99 -3.37 17.34
C VAL A 79 -12.59 -1.91 17.50
N THR A 80 -13.45 -1.11 18.10
CA THR A 80 -13.22 0.31 18.39
C THR A 80 -13.62 0.60 19.83
N ALA A 81 -13.38 1.82 20.32
CA ALA A 81 -13.90 2.26 21.63
C ALA A 81 -15.44 2.30 21.67
N GLU A 82 -16.11 2.41 20.54
CA GLU A 82 -17.57 2.52 20.39
C GLU A 82 -18.26 1.17 20.14
N GLY A 83 -17.50 0.06 20.02
CA GLY A 83 -18.03 -1.28 19.80
C GLY A 83 -17.24 -2.09 18.76
N SER A 84 -17.88 -3.14 18.23
CA SER A 84 -17.25 -4.01 17.25
C SER A 84 -18.17 -4.33 16.07
N ALA A 85 -17.58 -4.64 14.93
CA ALA A 85 -18.28 -5.11 13.74
C ALA A 85 -17.43 -6.16 13.01
N ALA A 86 -18.09 -7.14 12.41
CA ALA A 86 -17.45 -8.11 11.57
C ALA A 86 -18.31 -8.39 10.33
N ARG A 87 -17.67 -8.65 9.21
CA ARG A 87 -18.32 -9.05 7.95
C ARG A 87 -17.49 -10.09 7.25
N SER A 88 -18.16 -10.98 6.54
CA SER A 88 -17.53 -12.02 5.74
C SER A 88 -18.07 -12.04 4.31
N LEU A 89 -17.19 -12.31 3.39
CA LEU A 89 -17.44 -12.54 1.98
C LEU A 89 -16.36 -13.53 1.51
N PRO A 90 -16.71 -14.69 0.92
CA PRO A 90 -15.71 -15.67 0.52
C PRO A 90 -14.62 -15.10 -0.39
N SER A 91 -13.38 -15.45 -0.08
CA SER A 91 -12.20 -15.16 -0.91
C SER A 91 -12.03 -13.68 -1.26
N ILE A 92 -12.19 -12.79 -0.26
CA ILE A 92 -11.96 -11.36 -0.47
C ILE A 92 -10.48 -11.04 -0.74
N GLY A 93 -9.58 -11.94 -0.38
CA GLY A 93 -8.15 -11.79 -0.55
C GLY A 93 -7.37 -12.92 0.08
N ARG A 94 -6.10 -12.64 0.32
CA ARG A 94 -5.16 -13.60 0.93
C ARG A 94 -4.08 -12.89 1.73
N VAL A 95 -3.42 -13.60 2.63
CA VAL A 95 -2.19 -13.15 3.29
C VAL A 95 -1.03 -13.95 2.73
N VAL A 96 0.01 -13.26 2.29
CA VAL A 96 1.23 -13.81 1.68
C VAL A 96 2.48 -13.27 2.38
N ARG A 97 3.60 -13.99 2.27
CA ARG A 97 4.89 -13.45 2.69
C ARG A 97 5.58 -12.76 1.52
N ARG A 98 6.11 -11.56 1.75
CA ARG A 98 6.78 -10.77 0.72
C ARG A 98 8.03 -11.44 0.16
N ILE A 99 8.73 -12.24 0.97
CA ILE A 99 9.90 -12.99 0.53
C ILE A 99 9.55 -13.97 -0.60
N GLU A 100 8.39 -14.61 -0.52
CA GLU A 100 7.90 -15.57 -1.51
C GLU A 100 7.18 -14.87 -2.66
N PHE A 101 6.28 -13.93 -2.33
CA PHE A 101 5.48 -13.20 -3.32
C PHE A 101 6.35 -12.36 -4.28
N ASP A 102 7.26 -11.55 -3.74
CA ASP A 102 8.12 -10.70 -4.58
C ASP A 102 9.08 -11.56 -5.43
N HIS A 103 9.60 -12.67 -4.87
CA HIS A 103 10.48 -13.57 -5.61
C HIS A 103 9.73 -14.23 -6.77
N ARG A 104 8.53 -14.78 -6.53
CA ARG A 104 7.74 -15.41 -7.60
C ARG A 104 7.34 -14.40 -8.67
N LEU A 105 6.95 -13.20 -8.27
CA LEU A 105 6.62 -12.13 -9.20
C LEU A 105 7.84 -11.72 -10.06
N ALA A 106 9.04 -11.69 -9.46
CA ALA A 106 10.29 -11.42 -10.18
C ALA A 106 10.62 -12.52 -11.20
N GLN A 107 10.44 -13.80 -10.83
CA GLN A 107 10.61 -14.91 -11.77
C GLN A 107 9.66 -14.77 -12.97
N ILE A 108 8.37 -14.52 -12.71
CA ILE A 108 7.38 -14.32 -13.78
C ILE A 108 7.76 -13.12 -14.68
N ALA A 109 8.24 -12.02 -14.08
CA ALA A 109 8.68 -10.87 -14.85
C ALA A 109 9.88 -11.20 -15.76
N ALA A 110 10.88 -11.93 -15.26
CA ALA A 110 12.02 -12.39 -16.01
C ALA A 110 11.63 -13.36 -17.14
N GLU A 111 10.74 -14.34 -16.86
CA GLU A 111 10.17 -15.27 -17.85
C GLU A 111 9.47 -14.53 -18.99
N ARG A 112 8.91 -13.34 -18.72
CA ARG A 112 8.25 -12.49 -19.72
C ARG A 112 9.18 -11.51 -20.44
N GLY A 113 10.47 -11.55 -20.11
CA GLY A 113 11.50 -10.75 -20.80
C GLY A 113 11.81 -9.40 -20.14
N VAL A 114 11.45 -9.21 -18.86
CA VAL A 114 11.98 -8.11 -18.05
C VAL A 114 13.43 -8.41 -17.68
N VAL A 115 14.33 -7.46 -17.88
CA VAL A 115 15.71 -7.58 -17.42
C VAL A 115 15.76 -7.12 -15.96
N ILE A 116 16.08 -8.02 -15.04
CA ILE A 116 16.19 -7.71 -13.61
C ILE A 116 17.66 -7.71 -13.22
N VAL A 117 18.14 -6.57 -12.73
CA VAL A 117 19.52 -6.40 -12.23
C VAL A 117 19.47 -6.37 -10.71
N GLU A 118 19.79 -7.50 -10.11
CA GLU A 118 19.83 -7.67 -8.66
C GLU A 118 21.13 -7.13 -8.06
N GLY A 119 21.08 -6.61 -6.83
CA GLY A 119 22.23 -6.00 -6.15
C GLY A 119 22.58 -4.61 -6.70
N ALA A 120 21.79 -4.06 -7.62
CA ALA A 120 21.99 -2.73 -8.20
C ALA A 120 21.31 -1.65 -7.34
N ARG A 121 21.96 -1.24 -6.26
CA ARG A 121 21.48 -0.12 -5.46
C ARG A 121 21.63 1.18 -6.24
N VAL A 122 20.52 1.88 -6.48
CA VAL A 122 20.53 3.21 -7.09
C VAL A 122 20.89 4.24 -6.02
N ASP A 123 21.94 5.01 -6.28
CA ASP A 123 22.47 6.04 -5.39
C ASP A 123 22.11 7.46 -5.89
N GLY A 124 21.86 7.62 -7.19
CA GLY A 124 21.45 8.88 -7.81
C GLY A 124 20.72 8.71 -9.13
N VAL A 125 19.90 9.71 -9.46
CA VAL A 125 19.15 9.79 -10.72
C VAL A 125 19.37 11.18 -11.31
N SER A 126 19.64 11.25 -12.61
CA SER A 126 19.72 12.51 -13.35
C SER A 126 18.97 12.41 -14.67
N VAL A 127 18.38 13.54 -15.08
CA VAL A 127 17.72 13.66 -16.40
C VAL A 127 18.63 14.51 -17.28
N GLN A 128 19.10 13.92 -18.39
CA GLN A 128 20.04 14.58 -19.30
C GLN A 128 19.48 14.55 -20.73
N GLY A 129 18.94 15.67 -21.18
CA GLY A 129 18.38 15.82 -22.52
C GLY A 129 17.27 14.79 -22.81
N SER A 130 17.57 13.83 -23.68
CA SER A 130 16.64 12.78 -24.09
C SER A 130 16.70 11.49 -23.27
N ALA A 131 17.50 11.43 -22.20
CA ALA A 131 17.72 10.23 -21.40
C ALA A 131 17.64 10.47 -19.90
N VAL A 132 17.42 9.40 -19.16
CA VAL A 132 17.56 9.33 -17.71
C VAL A 132 18.72 8.42 -17.37
N GLU A 133 19.55 8.79 -16.43
CA GLU A 133 20.67 8.00 -15.93
C GLU A 133 20.49 7.67 -14.45
N CYS A 134 20.74 6.41 -14.12
CA CYS A 134 20.79 5.90 -12.76
C CYS A 134 22.24 5.52 -12.42
N ALA A 135 22.84 6.26 -11.49
CA ALA A 135 24.10 5.83 -10.88
C ALA A 135 23.80 4.74 -9.85
N THR A 136 24.44 3.59 -9.99
CA THR A 136 24.23 2.43 -9.11
C THR A 136 25.55 1.87 -8.59
N SER A 137 25.46 0.99 -7.57
CA SER A 137 26.61 0.21 -7.09
C SER A 137 27.26 -0.69 -8.13
N GLN A 138 26.63 -0.91 -9.29
CA GLN A 138 27.13 -1.75 -10.40
C GLN A 138 27.45 -0.93 -11.66
N GLY A 139 27.56 0.38 -11.56
CA GLY A 139 27.78 1.28 -12.68
C GLY A 139 26.54 2.07 -13.06
N THR A 140 26.60 2.74 -14.21
CA THR A 140 25.52 3.62 -14.69
C THR A 140 24.63 2.90 -15.70
N PHE A 141 23.31 2.98 -15.46
CA PHE A 141 22.28 2.53 -16.38
C PHE A 141 21.60 3.73 -17.01
N ARG A 142 21.32 3.63 -18.30
CA ARG A 142 20.70 4.69 -19.10
C ARG A 142 19.41 4.21 -19.72
N GLY A 143 18.39 5.07 -19.75
CA GLY A 143 17.09 4.77 -20.36
C GLY A 143 16.41 6.01 -20.91
N ARG A 144 15.36 5.82 -21.73
CA ARG A 144 14.58 6.94 -22.28
C ARG A 144 13.65 7.54 -21.23
N ALA A 145 13.15 6.71 -20.30
CA ALA A 145 12.35 7.15 -19.18
C ALA A 145 12.56 6.23 -17.96
N LEU A 146 12.09 6.67 -16.79
CA LEU A 146 12.28 6.00 -15.53
C LEU A 146 10.96 5.94 -14.73
N VAL A 147 10.74 4.80 -14.08
CA VAL A 147 9.70 4.60 -13.08
C VAL A 147 10.34 4.47 -11.70
N GLY A 148 10.00 5.38 -10.79
CA GLY A 148 10.37 5.29 -9.38
C GLY A 148 9.37 4.41 -8.64
N ALA A 149 9.80 3.19 -8.26
CA ALA A 149 9.03 2.19 -7.51
C ALA A 149 9.79 1.73 -6.25
N ASP A 150 10.64 2.59 -5.71
CA ASP A 150 11.66 2.31 -4.70
C ASP A 150 11.19 2.53 -3.25
N GLY A 151 9.87 2.64 -3.06
CA GLY A 151 9.21 2.57 -1.76
C GLY A 151 9.33 3.83 -0.90
N VAL A 152 9.13 3.67 0.42
CA VAL A 152 9.01 4.75 1.41
C VAL A 152 10.19 5.73 1.42
N GLY A 153 11.39 5.22 1.21
CA GLY A 153 12.64 5.99 1.21
C GLY A 153 13.11 6.39 -0.18
N SER A 154 12.20 6.60 -1.13
CA SER A 154 12.50 6.80 -2.55
C SER A 154 13.71 7.70 -2.82
N VAL A 155 14.75 7.13 -3.42
CA VAL A 155 15.93 7.85 -3.92
C VAL A 155 15.54 8.66 -5.14
N VAL A 156 14.66 8.10 -6.00
CA VAL A 156 14.16 8.77 -7.20
C VAL A 156 13.47 10.07 -6.84
N ARG A 157 12.56 10.04 -5.85
CA ARG A 157 11.86 11.24 -5.38
C ARG A 157 12.83 12.31 -4.86
N ARG A 158 13.82 11.90 -4.06
CA ARG A 158 14.82 12.84 -3.52
C ARG A 158 15.71 13.44 -4.59
N ALA A 159 16.18 12.62 -5.53
CA ALA A 159 17.07 13.09 -6.61
C ALA A 159 16.42 14.13 -7.52
N LEU A 160 15.09 14.21 -7.54
CA LEU A 160 14.31 15.14 -8.35
C LEU A 160 13.66 16.25 -7.53
N ASP A 161 14.03 16.41 -6.26
CA ASP A 161 13.48 17.40 -5.33
C ASP A 161 11.94 17.35 -5.24
N LEU A 162 11.35 16.17 -5.44
CA LEU A 162 9.92 15.97 -5.32
C LEU A 162 9.54 15.84 -3.84
N PRO A 163 8.76 16.78 -3.28
CA PRO A 163 8.48 16.79 -1.86
C PRO A 163 7.67 15.56 -1.43
N PHE A 164 8.02 15.02 -0.28
CA PHE A 164 7.19 14.01 0.38
C PHE A 164 5.94 14.62 0.98
N GLY A 165 4.90 13.83 1.15
CA GLY A 165 3.70 14.19 1.87
C GLY A 165 3.91 14.24 3.39
N ARG A 166 2.89 14.77 4.11
CA ARG A 166 2.89 14.88 5.58
C ARG A 166 2.58 13.55 6.28
N TYR A 167 1.77 12.70 5.65
CA TYR A 167 1.35 11.43 6.24
C TYR A 167 2.50 10.41 6.23
N ARG A 168 2.93 10.03 7.42
CA ARG A 168 3.95 9.01 7.63
C ARG A 168 3.52 8.09 8.76
N ALA A 169 3.52 6.78 8.48
CA ALA A 169 3.27 5.81 9.51
C ALA A 169 4.57 5.20 10.06
N GLN A 170 4.53 4.87 11.33
CA GLN A 170 5.48 3.98 12.00
C GLN A 170 4.79 2.66 12.26
N VAL A 171 5.50 1.58 12.06
CA VAL A 171 4.96 0.22 12.14
C VAL A 171 5.92 -0.66 12.93
N ILE A 172 5.35 -1.46 13.84
CA ILE A 172 6.07 -2.54 14.53
C ILE A 172 5.23 -3.81 14.35
N GLU A 173 5.85 -4.90 13.91
CA GLU A 173 5.20 -6.20 13.78
C GLU A 173 6.06 -7.34 14.31
N ILE A 174 5.41 -8.42 14.71
CA ILE A 174 5.99 -9.69 15.13
C ILE A 174 5.19 -10.85 14.52
N ASP A 175 5.81 -12.01 14.41
CA ASP A 175 5.09 -13.26 14.12
C ASP A 175 5.04 -14.09 15.42
N THR A 176 3.85 -14.60 15.79
CA THR A 176 3.63 -15.40 17.00
C THR A 176 2.94 -16.72 16.67
N ASP A 177 3.10 -17.71 17.52
CA ASP A 177 2.19 -18.86 17.51
C ASP A 177 0.75 -18.40 17.84
N PRO A 178 -0.28 -19.14 17.42
CA PRO A 178 -1.66 -18.90 17.83
C PRO A 178 -1.80 -18.95 19.36
N VAL A 179 -2.67 -18.11 19.91
CA VAL A 179 -3.03 -18.09 21.33
C VAL A 179 -4.55 -18.17 21.49
N ASP A 180 -5.00 -18.54 22.69
CA ASP A 180 -6.43 -18.56 23.00
C ASP A 180 -7.06 -17.18 22.83
N GLY A 181 -8.22 -17.13 22.19
CA GLY A 181 -8.92 -15.90 21.89
C GLY A 181 -8.52 -15.21 20.59
N ASP A 182 -7.61 -15.80 19.81
CA ASP A 182 -7.30 -15.31 18.48
C ASP A 182 -8.54 -15.30 17.55
N PRO A 183 -8.62 -14.34 16.62
CA PRO A 183 -9.66 -14.34 15.61
C PRO A 183 -9.57 -15.59 14.70
N ASP A 184 -10.66 -15.88 14.01
CA ASP A 184 -10.67 -16.93 13.00
C ASP A 184 -9.57 -16.71 11.95
N ARG A 185 -8.89 -17.78 11.55
CA ARG A 185 -7.76 -17.76 10.62
C ARG A 185 -8.11 -17.33 9.19
N ARG A 186 -9.38 -17.09 8.89
CA ARG A 186 -9.82 -16.54 7.60
C ARG A 186 -10.25 -15.08 7.72
N THR A 187 -9.97 -14.44 8.86
CA THR A 187 -10.38 -13.07 9.18
C THR A 187 -9.18 -12.17 9.45
N LEU A 188 -9.15 -11.00 8.82
CA LEU A 188 -8.25 -9.91 9.19
C LEU A 188 -8.88 -9.14 10.35
N HIS A 189 -8.18 -9.09 11.47
CA HIS A 189 -8.64 -8.39 12.66
C HIS A 189 -7.92 -7.06 12.84
N PHE A 190 -8.71 -5.99 13.03
CA PHE A 190 -8.24 -4.64 13.31
C PHE A 190 -8.76 -4.18 14.67
N ASP A 191 -7.88 -3.70 15.52
CA ASP A 191 -8.22 -3.21 16.86
C ASP A 191 -7.87 -1.72 16.96
N LEU A 192 -8.90 -0.88 16.92
CA LEU A 192 -8.86 0.57 17.07
C LEU A 192 -9.32 1.03 18.46
N SER A 193 -9.39 0.12 19.45
CA SER A 193 -9.93 0.43 20.78
C SER A 193 -9.09 1.45 21.58
N ASP A 194 -7.80 1.59 21.27
CA ASP A 194 -6.97 2.68 21.82
C ASP A 194 -7.26 3.99 21.06
N SER A 195 -8.18 4.79 21.57
CA SER A 195 -8.57 6.07 20.96
C SER A 195 -7.45 7.13 20.96
N SER A 196 -6.39 6.94 21.75
CA SER A 196 -5.23 7.83 21.81
C SER A 196 -4.16 7.48 20.76
N LEU A 197 -4.28 6.33 20.08
CA LEU A 197 -3.42 5.92 18.99
C LEU A 197 -4.00 6.41 17.66
N ALA A 198 -3.35 7.30 16.95
CA ALA A 198 -3.74 7.66 15.58
C ALA A 198 -3.41 6.50 14.61
N GLY A 199 -4.11 5.39 14.77
CA GLY A 199 -3.81 4.13 14.10
C GLY A 199 -4.60 2.97 14.66
N TYR A 200 -4.00 1.77 14.59
CA TYR A 200 -4.65 0.53 15.01
C TYR A 200 -3.62 -0.56 15.31
N PHE A 201 -4.05 -1.59 16.04
CA PHE A 201 -3.36 -2.87 16.12
C PHE A 201 -4.01 -3.86 15.16
N TRP A 202 -3.28 -4.89 14.76
CA TRP A 202 -3.83 -5.98 13.95
C TRP A 202 -3.37 -7.35 14.41
N ASP A 203 -4.20 -8.36 14.12
CA ASP A 203 -3.87 -9.78 14.20
C ASP A 203 -4.29 -10.42 12.87
N PHE A 204 -3.31 -10.69 12.00
CA PHE A 204 -3.55 -11.30 10.70
C PHE A 204 -2.98 -12.72 10.68
N PRO A 205 -3.75 -13.71 10.23
CA PRO A 205 -3.24 -15.06 10.04
C PRO A 205 -2.14 -15.04 8.97
N THR A 206 -1.08 -15.81 9.19
CA THR A 206 0.02 -15.91 8.21
C THR A 206 0.60 -17.33 8.18
N LEU A 207 1.37 -17.62 7.11
CA LEU A 207 2.21 -18.82 6.99
C LEU A 207 3.68 -18.39 6.93
N VAL A 208 4.53 -19.02 7.74
CA VAL A 208 5.97 -18.80 7.71
C VAL A 208 6.67 -20.16 7.66
N GLY A 209 7.28 -20.47 6.53
CA GLY A 209 7.91 -21.78 6.33
C GLY A 209 6.94 -22.95 6.51
N GLY A 210 5.68 -22.79 6.11
CA GLY A 210 4.62 -23.79 6.27
C GLY A 210 3.98 -23.85 7.66
N ARG A 211 4.48 -23.09 8.66
CA ARG A 211 3.87 -22.99 9.99
C ARG A 211 2.76 -21.95 9.99
N GLU A 212 1.66 -22.30 10.64
CA GLU A 212 0.56 -21.38 10.90
C GLU A 212 0.89 -20.45 12.06
N LEU A 213 0.99 -19.17 11.77
CA LEU A 213 1.28 -18.11 12.75
C LEU A 213 0.26 -16.96 12.62
N TYR A 214 0.35 -16.00 13.55
CA TYR A 214 -0.27 -14.69 13.42
C TYR A 214 0.81 -13.63 13.28
N CYS A 215 0.69 -12.78 12.26
CA CYS A 215 1.40 -11.50 12.18
C CYS A 215 0.62 -10.49 12.99
N ARG A 216 1.17 -10.07 14.12
CA ARG A 216 0.58 -9.06 14.99
C ARG A 216 1.36 -7.76 14.87
N GLY A 217 0.69 -6.65 14.93
CA GLY A 217 1.42 -5.39 14.84
C GLY A 217 0.63 -4.18 15.29
N VAL A 218 1.31 -3.05 15.19
CA VAL A 218 0.77 -1.73 15.46
C VAL A 218 1.17 -0.77 14.35
N TYR A 219 0.22 0.01 13.90
CA TYR A 219 0.36 1.09 12.92
C TYR A 219 0.02 2.40 13.61
N GLU A 220 0.88 3.40 13.50
CA GLU A 220 0.66 4.76 14.01
C GLU A 220 0.95 5.78 12.91
N LEU A 221 -0.04 6.57 12.57
CA LEU A 221 0.04 7.61 11.54
C LEU A 221 0.36 8.95 12.18
N SER A 222 1.39 9.62 11.69
CA SER A 222 1.71 11.02 11.98
C SER A 222 1.27 11.95 10.84
N GLY A 223 1.21 13.25 11.13
CA GLY A 223 0.75 14.26 10.17
C GLY A 223 -0.74 14.57 10.26
N ILE A 224 -1.45 14.05 11.25
CA ILE A 224 -2.84 14.37 11.57
C ILE A 224 -2.92 15.75 12.23
N GLU A 225 -3.85 16.60 11.80
CA GLU A 225 -4.01 17.94 12.35
C GLU A 225 -4.45 17.90 13.81
N GLY A 226 -3.75 18.62 14.67
CA GLY A 226 -4.07 18.71 16.11
C GLY A 226 -3.51 17.57 16.97
N ALA A 227 -3.02 16.48 16.38
CA ALA A 227 -2.49 15.33 17.12
C ALA A 227 -1.09 15.58 17.75
N ALA A 228 -0.31 16.51 17.23
CA ALA A 228 1.08 16.73 17.66
C ALA A 228 1.26 17.05 19.17
N LYS A 229 0.27 17.61 19.84
CA LYS A 229 0.31 17.85 21.29
C LYS A 229 0.01 16.60 22.10
N GLU A 230 -0.83 15.72 21.60
CA GLU A 230 -1.17 14.45 22.22
C GLU A 230 -0.08 13.40 21.99
N GLU A 231 0.58 13.41 20.81
CA GLU A 231 1.74 12.56 20.51
C GLU A 231 2.89 12.75 21.50
N ALA A 232 3.18 13.99 21.92
CA ALA A 232 4.27 14.29 22.85
C ALA A 232 4.04 13.77 24.28
N LEU A 233 2.79 13.48 24.66
CA LEU A 233 2.40 12.95 25.98
C LEU A 233 2.07 11.46 25.94
N SER A 234 2.05 10.86 24.75
CA SER A 234 1.68 9.46 24.55
C SER A 234 2.86 8.52 24.83
N PRO A 235 2.61 7.32 25.38
CA PRO A 235 3.63 6.29 25.50
C PRO A 235 4.25 5.95 24.15
N PRO A 236 5.55 5.58 24.10
CA PRO A 236 6.18 5.10 22.88
C PRO A 236 5.43 3.95 22.22
N LEU A 237 5.39 3.92 20.89
CA LEU A 237 4.65 2.92 20.13
C LEU A 237 4.93 1.47 20.55
N ALA A 238 6.20 1.16 20.90
CA ALA A 238 6.58 -0.16 21.39
C ALA A 238 5.95 -0.51 22.74
N GLU A 239 5.80 0.47 23.64
CA GLU A 239 5.16 0.27 24.94
C GLU A 239 3.67 0.02 24.80
N ARG A 240 2.99 0.77 23.91
CA ARG A 240 1.57 0.54 23.55
C ARG A 240 1.37 -0.87 23.01
N PHE A 241 2.24 -1.29 22.10
CA PHE A 241 2.18 -2.63 21.51
C PHE A 241 2.46 -3.71 22.57
N ALA A 242 3.45 -3.53 23.45
CA ALA A 242 3.73 -4.45 24.54
C ALA A 242 2.53 -4.57 25.50
N ALA A 243 1.89 -3.46 25.87
CA ALA A 243 0.73 -3.46 26.73
C ALA A 243 -0.48 -4.20 26.09
N ARG A 244 -0.66 -4.07 24.77
CA ARG A 244 -1.70 -4.81 24.05
C ARG A 244 -1.40 -6.31 24.00
N LEU A 245 -0.17 -6.71 23.72
CA LEU A 245 0.27 -8.11 23.68
C LEU A 245 0.16 -8.79 25.06
N ALA A 246 0.48 -8.08 26.14
CA ALA A 246 0.36 -8.59 27.50
C ALA A 246 -1.07 -9.03 27.86
N ARG A 247 -2.10 -8.44 27.28
CA ARG A 247 -3.51 -8.85 27.46
C ARG A 247 -3.78 -10.23 26.83
N GLN A 248 -2.94 -10.67 25.91
CA GLN A 248 -3.00 -11.99 25.28
C GLN A 248 -1.96 -12.96 25.88
N GLY A 249 -1.30 -12.59 26.97
CA GLY A 249 -0.23 -13.41 27.59
C GLY A 249 1.08 -13.44 26.79
N LEU A 250 1.28 -12.50 25.86
CA LEU A 250 2.48 -12.41 25.03
C LEU A 250 3.39 -11.28 25.50
N HIS A 251 4.72 -11.48 25.44
CA HIS A 251 5.70 -10.46 25.77
C HIS A 251 6.48 -10.05 24.52
N LEU A 252 6.47 -8.75 24.18
CA LEU A 252 7.11 -8.21 22.97
C LEU A 252 8.61 -8.54 22.89
N SER A 253 9.30 -8.68 24.04
CA SER A 253 10.71 -9.07 24.12
C SER A 253 11.03 -10.46 23.60
N ASP A 254 10.05 -11.36 23.60
CA ASP A 254 10.23 -12.77 23.23
C ASP A 254 10.26 -12.97 21.71
N PHE A 255 9.93 -11.93 20.93
CA PHE A 255 9.78 -12.00 19.49
C PHE A 255 10.74 -11.08 18.75
N LYS A 256 11.14 -11.51 17.55
CA LYS A 256 11.87 -10.65 16.60
C LYS A 256 10.98 -9.53 16.09
N GLN A 257 11.24 -8.32 16.53
CA GLN A 257 10.51 -7.14 16.10
C GLN A 257 10.95 -6.72 14.69
N LYS A 258 9.99 -6.45 13.84
CA LYS A 258 10.18 -5.86 12.52
C LYS A 258 9.64 -4.44 12.56
N ARG A 259 10.51 -3.45 12.32
CA ARG A 259 10.17 -2.02 12.39
C ARG A 259 10.35 -1.39 11.02
N PHE A 260 9.34 -0.67 10.55
CA PHE A 260 9.39 0.03 9.27
C PHE A 260 8.49 1.26 9.27
N SER A 261 8.57 2.03 8.21
CA SER A 261 7.70 3.20 7.99
C SER A 261 6.98 3.06 6.69
N GLU A 262 5.86 3.76 6.58
CA GLU A 262 5.07 3.88 5.36
C GLU A 262 4.78 5.36 5.06
N ARG A 263 4.45 5.66 3.79
CA ARG A 263 4.07 7.01 3.36
C ARG A 263 2.67 7.00 2.79
N GLY A 264 1.82 7.82 3.39
CA GLY A 264 0.47 8.04 2.89
C GLY A 264 0.46 8.88 1.61
N PHE A 265 -0.53 8.61 0.78
CA PHE A 265 -0.82 9.36 -0.43
C PHE A 265 -1.32 10.77 -0.11
N GLU A 266 -0.89 11.76 -0.89
CA GLU A 266 -1.42 13.12 -0.86
C GLU A 266 -1.73 13.62 -2.27
N LEU A 267 -3.00 13.97 -2.48
CA LEU A 267 -3.58 14.26 -3.78
C LEU A 267 -2.87 15.39 -4.56
N HIS A 268 -2.33 16.36 -3.85
CA HIS A 268 -1.76 17.58 -4.44
C HIS A 268 -0.23 17.55 -4.59
N LYS A 269 0.41 16.45 -4.23
CA LYS A 269 1.86 16.32 -4.39
C LYS A 269 2.22 15.92 -5.81
N PRO A 270 3.40 16.30 -6.29
CA PRO A 270 3.87 15.89 -7.60
C PRO A 270 4.23 14.39 -7.60
N PHE A 271 3.84 13.72 -8.67
CA PHE A 271 4.08 12.28 -8.90
C PHE A 271 4.97 12.03 -10.11
N ALA A 272 5.44 13.09 -10.76
CA ALA A 272 6.29 12.99 -11.95
C ALA A 272 7.21 14.20 -12.09
N ALA A 273 8.25 13.99 -12.88
CA ALA A 273 9.13 14.99 -13.46
C ALA A 273 9.38 14.62 -14.93
N PRO A 274 9.99 15.45 -15.75
CA PRO A 274 10.32 15.09 -17.13
C PRO A 274 11.03 13.73 -17.17
N ARG A 275 10.48 12.80 -17.96
CA ARG A 275 10.96 11.41 -18.14
C ARG A 275 10.90 10.51 -16.91
N VAL A 276 10.35 10.96 -15.81
CA VAL A 276 10.27 10.17 -14.57
C VAL A 276 8.85 10.22 -14.02
N LEU A 277 8.28 9.07 -13.69
CA LEU A 277 7.04 8.96 -12.93
C LEU A 277 7.21 8.07 -11.70
N LEU A 278 6.37 8.28 -10.68
CA LEU A 278 6.39 7.53 -9.43
C LEU A 278 5.17 6.62 -9.34
N VAL A 279 5.36 5.42 -8.78
CA VAL A 279 4.31 4.43 -8.52
C VAL A 279 4.47 3.79 -7.13
N GLY A 280 3.40 3.17 -6.65
CA GLY A 280 3.40 2.50 -5.36
C GLY A 280 3.74 3.45 -4.22
N GLU A 281 4.44 2.95 -3.21
CA GLU A 281 4.75 3.73 -2.00
C GLU A 281 5.70 4.92 -2.26
N ALA A 282 6.45 4.93 -3.35
CA ALA A 282 7.20 6.12 -3.78
C ALA A 282 6.26 7.27 -4.16
N ALA A 283 5.06 6.97 -4.65
CA ALA A 283 3.98 7.94 -4.89
C ALA A 283 3.11 8.16 -3.63
N GLY A 284 3.03 7.19 -2.74
CA GLY A 284 2.21 7.17 -1.53
C GLY A 284 1.11 6.11 -1.60
N ILE A 285 0.76 5.53 -0.46
CA ILE A 285 -0.26 4.47 -0.30
C ILE A 285 -1.38 4.92 0.63
N ASP A 286 -2.28 4.03 0.97
CA ASP A 286 -3.40 4.28 1.88
C ASP A 286 -2.92 4.78 3.26
N PRO A 287 -3.26 6.01 3.65
CA PRO A 287 -2.86 6.54 4.95
C PRO A 287 -3.74 6.01 6.10
N ILE A 288 -4.84 5.29 5.82
CA ILE A 288 -5.75 4.78 6.86
C ILE A 288 -5.33 3.38 7.31
N THR A 289 -5.13 2.47 6.36
CA THR A 289 -4.86 1.05 6.66
C THR A 289 -3.45 0.61 6.32
N GLY A 290 -2.63 1.46 5.67
CA GLY A 290 -1.30 1.05 5.20
C GLY A 290 -1.33 -0.02 4.11
N GLU A 291 -2.48 -0.24 3.45
CA GLU A 291 -2.57 -1.22 2.38
C GLU A 291 -1.66 -0.81 1.22
N GLY A 292 -0.63 -1.63 0.94
CA GLY A 292 0.37 -1.29 -0.06
C GLY A 292 0.49 -2.24 -1.23
N ILE A 293 0.30 -3.57 -1.04
CA ILE A 293 0.58 -4.56 -2.09
C ILE A 293 -0.45 -4.47 -3.22
N ALA A 294 -1.75 -4.49 -2.90
CA ALA A 294 -2.79 -4.40 -3.93
C ALA A 294 -2.74 -3.05 -4.64
N GLN A 295 -2.52 -1.97 -3.89
CA GLN A 295 -2.37 -0.64 -4.48
C GLN A 295 -1.14 -0.53 -5.38
N ALA A 296 -0.03 -1.21 -5.05
CA ALA A 296 1.14 -1.26 -5.92
C ALA A 296 0.80 -1.87 -7.29
N VAL A 297 -0.03 -2.93 -7.32
CA VAL A 297 -0.51 -3.54 -8.58
C VAL A 297 -1.49 -2.61 -9.31
N GLU A 298 -2.36 -1.91 -8.60
CA GLU A 298 -3.29 -0.93 -9.20
C GLU A 298 -2.53 0.28 -9.81
N TYR A 299 -1.50 0.80 -9.12
CA TYR A 299 -0.59 1.80 -9.68
C TYR A 299 0.08 1.29 -10.96
N ALA A 300 0.56 0.06 -10.91
CA ALA A 300 1.25 -0.56 -12.03
C ALA A 300 0.33 -0.73 -13.25
N HIS A 301 -0.92 -1.11 -13.04
CA HIS A 301 -1.94 -1.18 -14.10
C HIS A 301 -2.16 0.19 -14.77
N ALA A 302 -2.32 1.27 -13.99
CA ALA A 302 -2.45 2.62 -14.51
C ALA A 302 -1.18 3.08 -15.23
N ALA A 303 0.00 2.83 -14.65
CA ALA A 303 1.28 3.24 -15.22
C ALA A 303 1.65 2.46 -16.48
N GLY A 304 1.33 1.16 -16.55
CA GLY A 304 1.64 0.32 -17.70
C GLY A 304 0.95 0.81 -18.98
N SER A 305 -0.36 1.08 -18.91
CA SER A 305 -1.12 1.62 -20.03
C SER A 305 -0.71 3.06 -20.41
N TYR A 306 -0.45 3.89 -19.42
CA TYR A 306 0.04 5.26 -19.62
C TYR A 306 1.39 5.27 -20.34
N LEU A 307 2.36 4.52 -19.83
CA LEU A 307 3.68 4.41 -20.43
C LEU A 307 3.63 3.86 -21.86
N ALA A 308 2.79 2.84 -22.10
CA ALA A 308 2.62 2.28 -23.43
C ALA A 308 2.14 3.35 -24.46
N ALA A 309 1.19 4.19 -24.07
CA ALA A 309 0.70 5.28 -24.91
C ALA A 309 1.79 6.37 -25.14
N ARG A 310 2.51 6.76 -24.07
CA ARG A 310 3.56 7.79 -24.16
C ARG A 310 4.77 7.36 -24.97
N LEU A 311 5.15 6.09 -24.89
CA LEU A 311 6.22 5.53 -25.69
C LEU A 311 5.84 5.47 -27.18
N ALA A 312 4.55 5.27 -27.51
CA ALA A 312 4.08 5.26 -28.90
C ALA A 312 4.17 6.64 -29.54
N THR A 313 3.88 7.72 -28.82
CA THR A 313 3.96 9.11 -29.30
C THR A 313 5.35 9.71 -29.14
N GLY A 314 6.20 9.14 -28.31
CA GLY A 314 7.51 9.72 -27.94
C GLY A 314 7.43 10.87 -26.93
N GLU A 315 6.23 11.19 -26.40
CA GLU A 315 5.99 12.26 -25.44
C GLU A 315 6.31 11.81 -24.00
N LEU A 316 7.56 11.90 -23.60
CA LEU A 316 8.04 11.43 -22.31
C LEU A 316 8.16 12.53 -21.24
N GLY A 317 7.39 13.62 -21.37
CA GLY A 317 7.36 14.71 -20.39
C GLY A 317 6.67 14.34 -19.07
N PHE A 318 5.66 13.48 -19.12
CA PHE A 318 4.88 12.98 -17.99
C PHE A 318 4.19 14.05 -17.12
N SER A 319 4.04 15.27 -17.63
CA SER A 319 3.43 16.39 -16.90
C SER A 319 1.98 16.12 -16.47
N ASP A 320 1.26 15.30 -17.23
CA ASP A 320 -0.12 14.89 -16.99
C ASP A 320 -0.27 13.57 -16.23
N TRP A 321 0.85 12.93 -15.82
CA TRP A 321 0.78 11.68 -15.04
C TRP A 321 -0.05 11.85 -13.76
N GLY A 322 0.11 12.97 -13.05
CA GLY A 322 -0.66 13.25 -11.85
C GLY A 322 -2.16 13.37 -12.12
N GLU A 323 -2.57 13.92 -13.26
CA GLU A 323 -3.97 13.99 -13.67
C GLU A 323 -4.51 12.60 -14.06
N HIS A 324 -3.77 11.87 -14.88
CA HIS A 324 -4.09 10.50 -15.27
C HIS A 324 -4.26 9.60 -14.02
N LEU A 325 -3.33 9.70 -13.05
CA LEU A 325 -3.41 8.94 -11.79
C LEU A 325 -4.67 9.31 -11.01
N ARG A 326 -4.97 10.60 -10.83
CA ARG A 326 -6.20 11.05 -10.12
C ARG A 326 -7.48 10.60 -10.79
N GLY A 327 -7.50 10.51 -12.13
CA GLY A 327 -8.62 10.01 -12.92
C GLY A 327 -8.74 8.48 -12.91
N SER A 328 -7.72 7.76 -12.48
CA SER A 328 -7.73 6.31 -12.38
C SER A 328 -8.48 5.82 -11.14
N ARG A 329 -8.86 4.52 -11.12
CA ARG A 329 -9.51 3.91 -9.95
C ARG A 329 -8.69 4.06 -8.68
N ILE A 330 -7.38 3.78 -8.75
CA ILE A 330 -6.49 3.89 -7.56
C ILE A 330 -6.39 5.32 -7.06
N GLY A 331 -6.26 6.31 -7.97
CA GLY A 331 -6.19 7.71 -7.58
C GLY A 331 -7.49 8.23 -6.98
N PHE A 332 -8.64 7.77 -7.46
CA PHE A 332 -9.94 8.06 -6.88
C PHE A 332 -10.07 7.47 -5.47
N ASP A 333 -9.75 6.19 -5.28
CA ASP A 333 -9.81 5.50 -3.98
C ASP A 333 -8.88 6.17 -2.95
N LEU A 334 -7.61 6.38 -3.30
CA LEU A 334 -6.63 7.06 -2.43
C LEU A 334 -7.04 8.51 -2.15
N GLY A 335 -7.64 9.19 -3.11
CA GLY A 335 -8.16 10.54 -2.94
C GLY A 335 -9.28 10.62 -1.91
N ILE A 336 -10.18 9.64 -1.87
CA ILE A 336 -11.21 9.52 -0.83
C ILE A 336 -10.55 9.27 0.53
N ARG A 337 -9.66 8.27 0.63
CA ARG A 337 -8.98 7.89 1.88
C ARG A 337 -8.21 9.06 2.48
N THR A 338 -7.49 9.81 1.65
CA THR A 338 -6.77 11.02 2.10
C THR A 338 -7.70 12.11 2.63
N ARG A 339 -8.93 12.24 2.10
CA ARG A 339 -9.91 13.21 2.59
C ARG A 339 -10.56 12.81 3.90
N ILE A 340 -10.69 11.50 4.15
CA ILE A 340 -11.35 11.01 5.37
C ILE A 340 -10.38 10.59 6.48
N VAL A 341 -9.07 10.56 6.24
CA VAL A 341 -8.09 10.13 7.23
C VAL A 341 -8.15 10.97 8.51
N GLU A 342 -8.40 12.27 8.39
CA GLU A 342 -8.58 13.17 9.54
C GLU A 342 -9.88 12.88 10.33
N LEU A 343 -10.90 12.29 9.68
CA LEU A 343 -12.11 11.82 10.37
C LEU A 343 -11.84 10.50 11.11
N CYS A 344 -10.94 9.66 10.56
CA CYS A 344 -10.60 8.37 11.14
C CYS A 344 -9.70 8.49 12.37
N PHE A 345 -8.76 9.44 12.38
CA PHE A 345 -7.72 9.54 13.41
C PHE A 345 -7.61 10.91 14.11
N GLY A 346 -8.35 11.91 13.66
CA GLY A 346 -8.38 13.23 14.27
C GLY A 346 -9.53 13.41 15.28
N ALA A 347 -9.83 14.65 15.64
CA ALA A 347 -10.82 15.02 16.66
C ALA A 347 -12.24 14.46 16.42
N ARG A 348 -12.57 14.06 15.20
CA ARG A 348 -13.89 13.47 14.84
C ARG A 348 -13.92 11.94 14.88
N ARG A 349 -12.84 11.30 15.30
CA ARG A 349 -12.71 9.84 15.39
C ARG A 349 -13.88 9.16 16.12
N PRO A 350 -14.35 9.60 17.30
CA PRO A 350 -15.47 8.92 17.97
C PRO A 350 -16.76 8.90 17.13
N ALA A 351 -17.02 9.96 16.36
CA ALA A 351 -18.18 10.00 15.47
C ALA A 351 -18.00 9.05 14.28
N MET A 352 -16.78 8.95 13.73
CA MET A 352 -16.45 8.02 12.64
C MET A 352 -16.53 6.56 13.12
N GLU A 353 -16.07 6.25 14.32
CA GLU A 353 -16.18 4.91 14.91
C GLU A 353 -17.65 4.50 15.12
N ARG A 354 -18.49 5.38 15.68
CA ARG A 354 -19.94 5.13 15.78
C ARG A 354 -20.58 4.91 14.41
N TYR A 355 -20.17 5.69 13.41
CA TYR A 355 -20.66 5.52 12.04
C TYR A 355 -20.24 4.17 11.46
N LEU A 356 -18.98 3.77 11.64
CA LEU A 356 -18.46 2.49 11.20
C LEU A 356 -19.22 1.31 11.82
N ILE A 357 -19.39 1.32 13.15
CA ILE A 357 -20.05 0.25 13.89
C ILE A 357 -21.57 0.24 13.60
N GLY A 358 -22.18 1.41 13.51
CA GLY A 358 -23.62 1.56 13.28
C GLY A 358 -24.07 1.40 11.82
N THR A 359 -23.12 1.29 10.88
CA THR A 359 -23.43 1.24 9.44
C THR A 359 -22.82 -0.02 8.78
N PRO A 360 -23.48 -1.17 8.93
CA PRO A 360 -22.97 -2.44 8.36
C PRO A 360 -22.59 -2.39 6.89
N SER A 361 -23.34 -1.64 6.09
CA SER A 361 -23.06 -1.46 4.65
C SER A 361 -21.73 -0.77 4.34
N LEU A 362 -21.10 -0.08 5.30
CA LEU A 362 -19.76 0.48 5.12
C LEU A 362 -18.71 -0.62 5.06
N LEU A 363 -18.79 -1.59 5.96
CA LEU A 363 -17.89 -2.73 5.98
C LEU A 363 -18.16 -3.66 4.79
N ASP A 364 -19.43 -3.84 4.40
CA ASP A 364 -19.81 -4.59 3.18
C ASP A 364 -19.17 -3.96 1.94
N ALA A 365 -19.25 -2.62 1.80
CA ALA A 365 -18.62 -1.91 0.69
C ALA A 365 -17.08 -2.03 0.71
N ALA A 366 -16.47 -1.99 1.89
CA ALA A 366 -15.03 -2.17 2.05
C ALA A 366 -14.59 -3.57 1.61
N LEU A 367 -15.29 -4.64 2.02
CA LEU A 367 -15.00 -5.99 1.61
C LEU A 367 -15.15 -6.18 0.08
N LEU A 368 -16.24 -5.66 -0.50
CA LEU A 368 -16.48 -5.73 -1.94
C LEU A 368 -15.37 -5.00 -2.72
N ALA A 369 -15.00 -3.80 -2.28
CA ALA A 369 -13.92 -3.03 -2.90
C ALA A 369 -12.57 -3.77 -2.80
N TRP A 370 -12.29 -4.36 -1.65
CA TRP A 370 -11.07 -5.13 -1.40
C TRP A 370 -11.01 -6.42 -2.24
N ALA A 371 -12.17 -7.08 -2.40
CA ALA A 371 -12.33 -8.21 -3.29
C ALA A 371 -12.29 -7.84 -4.79
N GLY A 372 -12.30 -6.56 -5.15
CA GLY A 372 -12.41 -6.14 -6.55
C GLY A 372 -13.77 -6.49 -7.18
N ILE A 373 -14.82 -6.40 -6.38
CA ILE A 373 -16.22 -6.59 -6.79
C ILE A 373 -16.87 -5.20 -6.83
N PRO A 374 -17.59 -4.85 -7.91
CA PRO A 374 -18.33 -3.60 -7.96
C PRO A 374 -19.30 -3.49 -6.78
N VAL A 375 -19.29 -2.35 -6.09
CA VAL A 375 -20.23 -2.12 -4.98
C VAL A 375 -21.62 -1.94 -5.55
N PRO A 376 -22.62 -2.79 -5.18
CA PRO A 376 -23.97 -2.70 -5.69
C PRO A 376 -24.62 -1.35 -5.36
N TRP A 377 -25.47 -0.86 -6.24
CA TRP A 377 -26.18 0.39 -6.03
C TRP A 377 -26.98 0.42 -4.73
N THR A 378 -27.54 -0.72 -4.32
CA THR A 378 -28.26 -0.88 -3.04
C THR A 378 -27.38 -0.65 -1.83
N VAL A 379 -26.09 -0.97 -1.88
CA VAL A 379 -25.13 -0.69 -0.81
C VAL A 379 -24.78 0.81 -0.80
N LEU A 380 -24.54 1.38 -2.01
CA LEU A 380 -24.24 2.81 -2.16
C LEU A 380 -25.39 3.71 -1.67
N THR A 381 -26.65 3.35 -1.96
CA THR A 381 -27.82 4.10 -1.46
C THR A 381 -27.94 4.01 0.06
N ARG A 382 -27.72 2.84 0.68
CA ARG A 382 -27.69 2.70 2.14
C ARG A 382 -26.60 3.55 2.78
N LEU A 383 -25.41 3.59 2.19
CA LEU A 383 -24.31 4.45 2.64
C LEU A 383 -24.68 5.93 2.54
N ALA A 384 -25.30 6.36 1.43
CA ALA A 384 -25.73 7.74 1.26
C ALA A 384 -26.77 8.16 2.31
N PHE A 385 -27.79 7.32 2.59
CA PHE A 385 -28.76 7.58 3.63
C PHE A 385 -28.16 7.61 5.05
N ALA A 386 -27.28 6.68 5.37
CA ALA A 386 -26.57 6.64 6.65
C ALA A 386 -25.69 7.89 6.83
N SER A 387 -24.97 8.30 5.80
CA SER A 387 -24.12 9.50 5.83
C SER A 387 -24.93 10.78 6.00
N ALA A 388 -26.08 10.91 5.35
CA ALA A 388 -27.00 12.02 5.54
C ALA A 388 -27.55 12.08 6.98
N GLY A 389 -27.90 10.93 7.58
CA GLY A 389 -28.35 10.83 8.96
C GLY A 389 -27.28 11.23 9.98
N VAL A 390 -26.00 10.93 9.69
CA VAL A 390 -24.86 11.35 10.53
C VAL A 390 -24.59 12.85 10.37
N ALA A 391 -24.61 13.36 9.15
CA ALA A 391 -24.42 14.80 8.88
C ALA A 391 -25.47 15.67 9.57
N LEU A 392 -26.73 15.20 9.62
CA LEU A 392 -27.82 15.90 10.31
C LEU A 392 -27.70 15.86 11.85
N ARG A 393 -26.95 14.93 12.42
CA ARG A 393 -26.74 14.78 13.87
C ARG A 393 -25.44 15.40 14.36
N MET A 394 -24.56 15.86 13.47
CA MET A 394 -23.33 16.54 13.87
C MET A 394 -23.66 17.98 14.32
N PRO A 395 -23.32 18.39 15.54
CA PRO A 395 -23.50 19.79 15.94
C PRO A 395 -22.65 20.68 15.03
N PHE A 396 -23.27 21.70 14.46
CA PHE A 396 -22.59 22.75 13.73
C PHE A 396 -21.64 23.48 14.68
N THR A 397 -20.38 23.07 14.74
CA THR A 397 -19.36 23.91 15.37
C THR A 397 -19.10 25.08 14.41
N ARG A 398 -19.72 26.23 14.67
CA ARG A 398 -19.32 27.50 14.05
C ARG A 398 -17.86 27.71 14.38
N SER A 399 -17.02 27.79 13.35
CA SER A 399 -15.68 28.33 13.44
C SER A 399 -15.82 29.74 14.02
N ARG A 400 -15.39 29.96 15.27
CA ARG A 400 -15.11 31.31 15.75
C ARG A 400 -13.87 31.77 14.99
N GLY A 401 -14.06 32.83 14.19
CA GLY A 401 -13.03 33.52 13.42
C GLY A 401 -11.96 34.18 14.32
#